data_096001c3a288911b3ac059b3f352d7fb
#
_entry.id   096001c3a288911b3ac059b3f352d7fb
#
_cell.length_a   1.000
_cell.length_b   1.000
_cell.length_c   1.000
_cell.angle_alpha   90.00
_cell.angle_beta   90.00
_cell.angle_gamma   90.00
#
_symmetry.space_group_name_H-M   'P 1'
#
loop_
_entity.id
_entity.type
_entity.pdbx_description
1 polymer ?
#
loop_
_entity_poly.entity_id
_entity_poly.type
_entity_poly.pdbx_seq_one_letter_code
_entity_poly.pdbx_strand_id
1 'polypeptide(L)' 'MNDISDKISFISCIIPEFADAYKMSVPNAYNFLKKYGGLNYLLDEWWALHTENIVWAVRDIYEVGRKNGGPK' A
#
# COMPACT_ATOMS: atom_id res chain seq x y z
N MET A 1 5.99 -18.03 -13.78
CA MET A 1 5.22 -17.21 -12.86
C MET A 1 5.11 -15.79 -13.38
N ASN A 2 3.97 -15.18 -13.22
CA ASN A 2 3.70 -13.87 -13.82
C ASN A 2 3.85 -12.77 -12.77
N ASP A 3 4.85 -11.90 -12.94
CA ASP A 3 5.12 -10.81 -12.01
C ASP A 3 3.93 -9.87 -11.85
N ILE A 4 3.19 -9.62 -12.93
CA ILE A 4 2.02 -8.75 -12.90
C ILE A 4 0.94 -9.36 -12.01
N SER A 5 0.71 -10.67 -12.13
CA SER A 5 -0.26 -11.37 -11.31
C SER A 5 0.14 -11.31 -9.82
N ASP A 6 1.41 -11.48 -9.53
CA ASP A 6 1.92 -11.41 -8.15
C ASP A 6 1.76 -10.02 -7.56
N LYS A 7 2.03 -8.98 -8.35
CA LYS A 7 1.84 -7.59 -7.91
C LYS A 7 0.38 -7.29 -7.63
N ILE A 8 -0.51 -7.71 -8.50
CA ILE A 8 -1.96 -7.51 -8.32
C ILE A 8 -2.43 -8.21 -7.07
N SER A 9 -2.00 -9.45 -6.86
CA SER A 9 -2.38 -10.22 -5.68
C SER A 9 -1.91 -9.54 -4.40
N PHE A 10 -0.66 -9.05 -4.40
CA PHE A 10 -0.11 -8.36 -3.24
C PHE A 10 -0.88 -7.07 -2.94
N ILE A 11 -1.13 -6.26 -3.96
CA ILE A 11 -1.87 -5.00 -3.78
C ILE A 11 -3.28 -5.27 -3.31
N SER A 12 -3.95 -6.28 -3.87
CA SER A 12 -5.30 -6.66 -3.47
C SER A 12 -5.38 -7.10 -2.02
N CYS A 13 -4.28 -7.66 -1.49
CA CYS A 13 -4.19 -8.03 -0.08
C CYS A 13 -3.90 -6.83 0.81
N ILE A 14 -2.98 -5.97 0.39
CA ILE A 14 -2.47 -4.93 1.27
C ILE A 14 -3.44 -3.76 1.43
N ILE A 15 -4.24 -3.45 0.41
CA ILE A 15 -5.17 -2.33 0.51
C ILE A 15 -6.21 -2.53 1.62
N PRO A 16 -6.88 -3.70 1.73
CA PRO A 16 -7.79 -3.93 2.85
C PRO A 16 -7.09 -3.91 4.21
N GLU A 17 -5.87 -4.43 4.28
CA GLU A 17 -5.09 -4.39 5.52
C GLU A 17 -4.74 -2.96 5.91
N PHE A 18 -4.34 -2.15 4.93
CA PHE A 18 -4.07 -0.74 5.15
C PHE A 18 -5.34 -0.02 5.64
N ALA A 19 -6.46 -0.26 4.97
CA ALA A 19 -7.74 0.34 5.34
C ALA A 19 -8.10 0.02 6.79
N ASP A 20 -7.97 -1.25 7.17
CA ASP A 20 -8.28 -1.69 8.53
C ASP A 20 -7.34 -1.06 9.55
N ALA A 21 -6.05 -1.02 9.27
CA ALA A 21 -5.05 -0.47 10.18
C ALA A 21 -5.27 1.01 10.49
N TYR A 22 -5.73 1.77 9.50
CA TYR A 22 -5.93 3.21 9.64
C TYR A 22 -7.40 3.61 9.66
N LYS A 23 -8.28 2.64 9.83
CA LYS A 23 -9.73 2.85 10.00
C LYS A 23 -10.34 3.63 8.85
N MET A 24 -10.01 3.24 7.65
CA MET A 24 -10.54 3.80 6.41
C MET A 24 -11.43 2.77 5.72
N SER A 25 -12.37 3.24 4.89
CA SER A 25 -13.02 2.33 3.95
C SER A 25 -12.00 1.92 2.87
N VAL A 26 -12.24 0.78 2.22
CA VAL A 26 -11.33 0.32 1.16
C VAL A 26 -11.22 1.35 0.03
N PRO A 27 -12.34 1.94 -0.47
CA PRO A 27 -12.23 2.99 -1.49
C PRO A 27 -11.40 4.20 -1.03
N ASN A 28 -11.57 4.63 0.22
CA ASN A 28 -10.81 5.76 0.74
C ASN A 28 -9.33 5.42 0.86
N ALA A 29 -9.01 4.21 1.29
CA ALA A 29 -7.62 3.74 1.38
C ALA A 29 -6.97 3.73 0.00
N TYR A 30 -7.67 3.20 -1.01
CA TYR A 30 -7.17 3.18 -2.38
C TYR A 30 -6.91 4.59 -2.89
N ASN A 31 -7.85 5.52 -2.67
CA ASN A 31 -7.71 6.89 -3.12
C ASN A 31 -6.54 7.60 -2.42
N PHE A 32 -6.36 7.34 -1.13
CA PHE A 32 -5.23 7.88 -0.38
C PHE A 32 -3.91 7.40 -0.98
N LEU A 33 -3.79 6.09 -1.20
CA LEU A 33 -2.56 5.51 -1.75
C LEU A 33 -2.28 6.02 -3.16
N LYS A 34 -3.32 6.15 -3.98
CA LYS A 34 -3.17 6.65 -5.34
C LYS A 34 -2.74 8.13 -5.35
N LYS A 35 -3.37 8.94 -4.51
CA LYS A 35 -3.15 10.39 -4.50
C LYS A 35 -1.77 10.77 -3.96
N TYR A 36 -1.31 10.09 -2.93
CA TYR A 36 -0.10 10.47 -2.21
C TYR A 36 1.11 9.57 -2.49
N GLY A 37 1.06 8.81 -3.55
CA GLY A 37 2.21 8.06 -4.03
C GLY A 37 2.44 6.70 -3.40
N GLY A 38 1.59 6.28 -2.46
CA GLY A 38 1.71 4.96 -1.84
C GLY A 38 1.54 3.83 -2.83
N LEU A 39 0.63 3.99 -3.78
CA LEU A 39 0.40 2.97 -4.79
C LEU A 39 1.61 2.82 -5.72
N ASN A 40 2.21 3.93 -6.14
CA ASN A 40 3.43 3.90 -6.94
C ASN A 40 4.59 3.27 -6.18
N TYR A 41 4.70 3.58 -4.89
CA TYR A 41 5.71 2.99 -4.02
C TYR A 41 5.54 1.47 -3.95
N LEU A 42 4.30 0.98 -3.81
CA LEU A 42 4.01 -0.45 -3.81
C LEU A 42 4.43 -1.12 -5.10
N LEU A 43 4.16 -0.48 -6.24
CA LEU A 43 4.52 -1.03 -7.53
C LEU A 43 6.03 -1.07 -7.75
N ASP A 44 6.74 -0.04 -7.29
CA ASP A 44 8.18 0.04 -7.46
C ASP A 44 8.95 -0.85 -6.49
N GLU A 45 8.44 -0.99 -5.27
CA GLU A 45 9.16 -1.66 -4.18
C GLU A 45 8.53 -3.00 -3.78
N TRP A 46 7.64 -3.54 -4.61
CA TRP A 46 6.91 -4.76 -4.23
C TRP A 46 7.85 -5.94 -3.93
N TRP A 47 8.99 -6.02 -4.61
CA TRP A 47 9.95 -7.10 -4.37
C TRP A 47 10.43 -7.13 -2.92
N ALA A 48 10.71 -5.97 -2.36
CA ALA A 48 11.12 -5.88 -0.97
C ALA A 48 9.91 -6.01 -0.04
N LEU A 49 8.81 -5.33 -0.37
CA LEU A 49 7.65 -5.27 0.51
C LEU A 49 6.94 -6.60 0.66
N HIS A 50 6.83 -7.39 -0.42
CA HIS A 50 6.07 -8.64 -0.34
C HIS A 50 6.81 -9.73 0.44
N THR A 51 8.11 -9.56 0.70
CA THR A 51 8.88 -10.48 1.53
C THR A 51 8.85 -10.09 3.00
N GLU A 52 8.36 -8.91 3.33
CA GLU A 52 8.24 -8.45 4.70
C GLU A 52 6.91 -8.87 5.32
N ASN A 53 6.83 -8.74 6.64
CA ASN A 53 5.56 -8.85 7.33
C ASN A 53 4.65 -7.72 6.84
N ILE A 54 3.39 -8.05 6.55
CA ILE A 54 2.43 -7.10 5.99
C ILE A 54 2.25 -5.86 6.87
N VAL A 55 2.42 -6.00 8.18
CA VAL A 55 2.32 -4.88 9.12
C VAL A 55 3.35 -3.81 8.80
N TRP A 56 4.58 -4.22 8.50
CA TRP A 56 5.65 -3.29 8.15
C TRP A 56 5.39 -2.63 6.81
N ALA A 57 4.91 -3.40 5.83
CA ALA A 57 4.57 -2.85 4.52
C ALA A 57 3.47 -1.79 4.64
N VAL A 58 2.43 -2.05 5.42
CA VAL A 58 1.34 -1.11 5.66
C VAL A 58 1.87 0.20 6.26
N ARG A 59 2.76 0.10 7.22
CA ARG A 59 3.36 1.30 7.85
C ARG A 59 4.20 2.08 6.86
N ASP A 60 4.98 1.39 6.04
CA ASP A 60 5.85 2.05 5.06
C ASP A 60 5.04 2.86 4.07
N ILE A 61 3.97 2.29 3.52
CA ILE A 61 3.15 3.02 2.55
C ILE A 61 2.40 4.18 3.17
N TYR A 62 2.01 4.07 4.43
CA TYR A 62 1.41 5.19 5.15
C TYR A 62 2.39 6.35 5.29
N GLU A 63 3.63 6.04 5.68
CA GLU A 63 4.67 7.05 5.82
C GLU A 63 5.00 7.74 4.49
N VAL A 64 5.04 6.98 3.40
CA VAL A 64 5.24 7.55 2.07
C VAL A 64 4.13 8.55 1.76
N GLY A 65 2.88 8.17 2.01
CA GLY A 65 1.74 9.05 1.76
C GLY A 65 1.81 10.32 2.60
N ARG A 66 2.15 10.17 3.87
CA ARG A 66 2.25 11.30 4.79
C ARG A 66 3.35 12.28 4.39
N LYS A 67 4.50 11.76 3.96
CA LYS A 67 5.62 12.58 3.50
C LYS A 67 5.30 13.34 2.22
N ASN A 68 4.39 12.81 1.42
CA ASN A 68 3.95 13.44 0.17
C ASN A 68 2.76 14.39 0.37
N GLY A 69 2.48 14.77 1.62
CA GLY A 69 1.43 15.74 1.91
C GLY A 69 0.10 15.15 2.29
N GLY A 70 0.05 13.86 2.54
CA GLY A 70 -1.19 13.21 2.96
C GLY A 70 -1.60 13.61 4.37
N PRO A 71 -2.87 13.39 4.74
CA PRO A 71 -3.36 13.69 6.08
C PRO A 71 -2.67 12.79 7.12
N LYS A 72 -2.51 13.35 8.29
CA LYS A 72 -1.92 12.63 9.41
C LYS A 72 -2.90 11.61 9.99
#